data_19efd02f9f786977e6553aa176db1d0d
#
_entry.id   19efd02f9f786977e6553aa176db1d0d
#
_cell.length_a   1.000
_cell.length_b   1.000
_cell.length_c   1.000
_cell.angle_alpha   90.00
_cell.angle_beta   90.00
_cell.angle_gamma   90.00
#
_symmetry.space_group_name_H-M   'P 1'
#
loop_
_entity.id
_entity.type
_entity.pdbx_description
1 polymer ?
#
loop_
_entity_poly.entity_id
_entity_poly.type
_entity_poly.pdbx_seq_one_letter_code
_entity_poly.pdbx_strand_id
1 'polypeptide(L)'
;MLERLLGYHPSPPPPSVPAVEPDIRGAKTIRELLAKHRQDPSCASCHAKIDPPGFALESFDVMGRWRDNYRSLGEGSKRIAGLGRSGNEFVHYISTKVDSSGRMYIGEAFDGINEFKKLLLQDKEVIARNLVHQLIVYATGAPVSFSDRDEVTAILNQTKSSDYGVRSII
;
A
#
# COMPACT_ATOMS: atom_id res chain seq x y z
N MET A 1 1.52 -1.40 -3.47
CA MET A 1 0.56 -2.48 -3.15
C MET A 1 -0.29 -2.81 -4.35
N LEU A 2 -1.12 -1.91 -4.88
CA LEU A 2 -1.98 -2.16 -6.04
C LEU A 2 -1.22 -2.75 -7.23
N GLU A 3 -0.10 -2.14 -7.61
CA GLU A 3 0.74 -2.63 -8.71
C GLU A 3 1.41 -3.96 -8.38
N ARG A 4 2.08 -4.05 -7.22
CA ARG A 4 2.93 -5.21 -6.90
C ARG A 4 2.16 -6.46 -6.49
N LEU A 5 0.96 -6.32 -5.92
CA LEU A 5 0.13 -7.47 -5.51
C LEU A 5 -1.01 -7.74 -6.48
N LEU A 6 -1.70 -6.70 -6.94
CA LEU A 6 -2.91 -6.85 -7.75
C LEU A 6 -2.66 -6.62 -9.24
N GLY A 7 -1.47 -6.21 -9.65
CA GLY A 7 -1.16 -5.90 -11.05
C GLY A 7 -1.90 -4.68 -11.61
N TYR A 8 -2.49 -3.86 -10.72
CA TYR A 8 -3.17 -2.64 -11.14
C TYR A 8 -2.16 -1.48 -11.23
N HIS A 9 -1.95 -0.99 -12.44
CA HIS A 9 -1.09 0.17 -12.70
C HIS A 9 -1.95 1.43 -12.73
N PRO A 10 -1.88 2.29 -11.71
CA PRO A 10 -2.53 3.60 -11.75
C PRO A 10 -2.00 4.39 -12.95
N SER A 11 -2.89 5.07 -13.66
CA SER A 11 -2.46 5.99 -14.71
C SER A 11 -1.56 7.08 -14.12
N PRO A 12 -0.51 7.50 -14.84
CA PRO A 12 0.28 8.65 -14.41
C PRO A 12 -0.61 9.89 -14.32
N PRO A 13 -0.27 10.82 -13.42
CA PRO A 13 -1.02 12.08 -13.33
C PRO A 13 -1.02 12.80 -14.69
N PRO A 14 -2.13 13.42 -15.09
CA PRO A 14 -2.17 14.22 -16.31
C PRO A 14 -1.11 15.34 -16.27
N PRO A 15 -0.52 15.72 -17.42
CA PRO A 15 0.49 16.79 -17.47
C PRO A 15 0.00 18.13 -16.94
N SER A 16 -1.31 18.34 -16.91
CA SER A 16 -1.96 19.54 -16.40
C SER A 16 -2.09 19.60 -14.88
N VAL A 17 -1.81 18.48 -14.18
CA VAL A 17 -1.80 18.47 -12.71
C VAL A 17 -0.43 18.95 -12.26
N PRO A 18 -0.35 20.15 -11.63
CA PRO A 18 0.92 20.64 -11.13
C PRO A 18 1.40 19.72 -10.01
N ALA A 19 2.72 19.51 -9.95
CA ALA A 19 3.35 18.90 -8.78
C ALA A 19 3.29 19.90 -7.60
N VAL A 20 2.09 20.06 -7.05
CA VAL A 20 1.88 20.92 -5.88
C VAL A 20 2.11 20.07 -4.65
N GLU A 21 3.13 20.39 -3.88
CA GLU A 21 3.22 19.86 -2.52
C GLU A 21 2.01 20.40 -1.73
N PRO A 22 1.17 19.52 -1.16
CA PRO A 22 0.07 19.98 -0.34
C PRO A 22 0.61 20.74 0.87
N ASP A 23 -0.06 21.80 1.29
CA ASP A 23 0.24 22.44 2.57
C ASP A 23 -0.05 21.45 3.72
N ILE A 24 0.99 20.80 4.19
CA ILE A 24 0.92 19.79 5.26
C ILE A 24 0.93 20.40 6.66
N ARG A 25 1.05 21.74 6.78
CA ARG A 25 1.04 22.39 8.09
C ARG A 25 -0.23 22.08 8.87
N GLY A 26 -0.05 21.70 10.12
CA GLY A 26 -1.16 21.31 11.01
C GLY A 26 -1.74 19.92 10.78
N ALA A 27 -1.26 19.15 9.79
CA ALA A 27 -1.61 17.73 9.67
C ALA A 27 -0.79 16.90 10.66
N LYS A 28 -1.46 16.11 11.50
CA LYS A 28 -0.84 15.24 12.51
C LYS A 28 -0.78 13.77 12.08
N THR A 29 -1.53 13.41 11.07
CA THR A 29 -1.63 12.04 10.53
C THR A 29 -1.49 12.05 9.01
N ILE A 30 -1.12 10.89 8.44
CA ILE A 30 -1.10 10.71 6.98
C ILE A 30 -2.50 10.93 6.38
N ARG A 31 -3.55 10.52 7.09
CA ARG A 31 -4.95 10.75 6.64
C ARG A 31 -5.28 12.21 6.50
N GLU A 32 -4.92 13.03 7.49
CA GLU A 32 -5.13 14.48 7.43
C GLU A 32 -4.36 15.11 6.29
N LEU A 33 -3.12 14.68 6.07
CA LEU A 33 -2.28 15.11 4.96
C LEU A 33 -2.92 14.76 3.62
N LEU A 34 -3.32 13.51 3.42
CA LEU A 34 -3.98 13.07 2.18
C LEU A 34 -5.37 13.68 2.01
N ALA A 35 -6.10 13.94 3.10
CA ALA A 35 -7.37 14.65 3.04
C ALA A 35 -7.21 16.08 2.52
N LYS A 36 -6.16 16.78 2.94
CA LYS A 36 -5.82 18.11 2.40
C LYS A 36 -5.45 18.04 0.92
N HIS A 37 -4.63 17.05 0.53
CA HIS A 37 -4.25 16.85 -0.86
C HIS A 37 -5.47 16.59 -1.77
N ARG A 38 -6.47 15.86 -1.28
CA ARG A 38 -7.72 15.56 -1.99
C ARG A 38 -8.73 16.70 -2.02
N GLN A 39 -8.45 17.86 -1.44
CA GLN A 39 -9.30 19.04 -1.60
C GLN A 39 -9.31 19.55 -3.04
N ASP A 40 -8.22 19.32 -3.79
CA ASP A 40 -8.19 19.56 -5.23
C ASP A 40 -8.90 18.41 -5.98
N PRO A 41 -9.96 18.71 -6.77
CA PRO A 41 -10.71 17.68 -7.51
C PRO A 41 -9.84 16.86 -8.47
N SER A 42 -8.79 17.46 -9.06
CA SER A 42 -7.88 16.79 -9.97
C SER A 42 -7.05 15.72 -9.25
N CYS A 43 -6.63 15.98 -8.01
CA CYS A 43 -5.94 15.03 -7.16
C CYS A 43 -6.89 13.96 -6.61
N ALA A 44 -8.10 14.38 -6.20
CA ALA A 44 -9.09 13.50 -5.59
C ALA A 44 -9.49 12.33 -6.48
N SER A 45 -9.59 12.52 -7.79
CA SER A 45 -10.03 11.50 -8.75
C SER A 45 -9.18 10.22 -8.72
N CYS A 46 -7.87 10.34 -8.51
CA CYS A 46 -6.95 9.21 -8.38
C CYS A 46 -6.80 8.78 -6.92
N HIS A 47 -6.59 9.73 -6.01
CA HIS A 47 -6.33 9.46 -4.60
C HIS A 47 -7.51 8.78 -3.88
N ALA A 48 -8.76 9.01 -4.30
CA ALA A 48 -9.92 8.29 -3.78
C ALA A 48 -9.83 6.77 -3.96
N LYS A 49 -9.07 6.30 -4.96
CA LYS A 49 -8.89 4.87 -5.25
C LYS A 49 -7.61 4.29 -4.65
N ILE A 50 -6.52 5.08 -4.64
CA ILE A 50 -5.19 4.56 -4.25
C ILE A 50 -4.89 4.70 -2.76
N ASP A 51 -5.42 5.74 -2.08
CA ASP A 51 -5.13 5.99 -0.67
C ASP A 51 -5.77 4.96 0.28
N PRO A 52 -7.09 4.60 0.14
CA PRO A 52 -7.76 3.77 1.13
C PRO A 52 -7.08 2.42 1.38
N PRO A 53 -6.64 1.66 0.36
CA PRO A 53 -5.87 0.43 0.60
C PRO A 53 -4.52 0.67 1.27
N GLY A 54 -3.93 1.86 1.07
CA GLY A 54 -2.67 2.26 1.70
C GLY A 54 -2.77 2.39 3.22
N PHE A 55 -3.95 2.77 3.73
CA PHE A 55 -4.18 2.93 5.17
C PHE A 55 -4.01 1.64 5.97
N ALA A 56 -4.19 0.47 5.36
CA ALA A 56 -3.90 -0.82 6.01
C ALA A 56 -2.45 -0.91 6.53
N LEU A 57 -1.52 -0.14 5.96
CA LEU A 57 -0.11 -0.12 6.34
C LEU A 57 0.26 0.98 7.33
N GLU A 58 -0.67 1.83 7.78
CA GLU A 58 -0.40 2.95 8.69
C GLU A 58 0.19 2.52 10.03
N SER A 59 -0.10 1.29 10.48
CA SER A 59 0.52 0.74 11.68
C SER A 59 2.01 0.37 11.52
N PHE A 60 2.57 0.52 10.33
CA PHE A 60 4.01 0.33 10.12
C PHE A 60 4.71 1.68 9.97
N ASP A 61 5.82 1.86 10.70
CA ASP A 61 6.67 3.04 10.52
C ASP A 61 7.54 2.91 9.25
N VAL A 62 8.28 3.96 8.93
CA VAL A 62 9.16 4.00 7.74
C VAL A 62 10.26 2.92 7.75
N MET A 63 10.51 2.30 8.90
CA MET A 63 11.45 1.19 9.06
C MET A 63 10.75 -0.18 9.08
N GLY A 64 9.42 -0.21 8.84
CA GLY A 64 8.61 -1.42 8.88
C GLY A 64 8.29 -1.93 10.27
N ARG A 65 8.55 -1.17 11.34
CA ARG A 65 8.20 -1.56 12.71
C ARG A 65 6.77 -1.20 13.03
N TRP A 66 6.13 -2.04 13.81
CA TRP A 66 4.77 -1.80 14.28
C TRP A 66 4.69 -0.58 15.20
N ARG A 67 3.64 0.23 15.04
CA ARG A 67 3.28 1.35 15.91
C ARG A 67 1.77 1.41 16.12
N ASP A 68 1.37 1.64 17.37
CA ASP A 68 -0.03 1.89 17.73
C ASP A 68 -0.37 3.39 17.70
N ASN A 69 0.66 4.22 17.83
CA ASN A 69 0.53 5.69 17.86
C ASN A 69 1.55 6.33 16.93
N TYR A 70 1.18 7.45 16.36
CA TYR A 70 2.13 8.33 15.68
C TYR A 70 3.13 8.91 16.69
N ARG A 71 4.27 9.36 16.15
CA ARG A 71 5.28 10.10 16.92
C ARG A 71 5.27 11.55 16.47
N SER A 72 5.44 12.46 17.43
CA SER A 72 5.54 13.89 17.17
C SER A 72 6.84 14.43 17.77
N LEU A 73 7.38 15.50 17.18
CA LEU A 73 8.54 16.22 17.71
C LEU A 73 8.13 17.36 18.66
N GLY A 74 6.87 17.79 18.62
CA GLY A 74 6.39 18.95 19.39
C GLY A 74 5.53 18.58 20.59
N GLU A 75 4.44 17.85 20.37
CA GLU A 75 3.41 17.61 21.39
C GLU A 75 2.97 16.13 21.40
N GLY A 76 2.54 15.66 22.56
CA GLY A 76 2.00 14.31 22.72
C GLY A 76 1.76 13.96 24.18
N SER A 77 1.16 12.78 24.39
CA SER A 77 0.76 12.30 25.72
C SER A 77 1.93 11.88 26.60
N LYS A 78 3.03 11.42 25.99
CA LYS A 78 4.21 10.92 26.70
C LYS A 78 5.48 11.30 25.94
N ARG A 79 6.43 11.92 26.66
CA ARG A 79 7.76 12.20 26.16
C ARG A 79 8.64 10.95 26.24
N ILE A 80 9.29 10.60 25.16
CA ILE A 80 10.29 9.53 25.06
C ILE A 80 11.62 10.19 24.68
N ALA A 81 12.66 9.89 25.44
CA ALA A 81 14.01 10.37 25.16
C ALA A 81 15.00 9.21 25.34
N GLY A 82 16.09 9.24 24.61
CA GLY A 82 17.12 8.22 24.70
C GLY A 82 18.28 8.48 23.76
N LEU A 83 19.17 7.51 23.67
CA LEU A 83 20.27 7.50 22.72
C LEU A 83 19.93 6.60 21.55
N GLY A 84 20.08 7.10 20.35
CA GLY A 84 19.99 6.30 19.12
C GLY A 84 21.18 5.36 18.97
N ARG A 85 21.08 4.43 18.03
CA ARG A 85 22.15 3.44 17.76
C ARG A 85 23.49 4.06 17.42
N SER A 86 23.49 5.27 16.86
CA SER A 86 24.68 6.07 16.53
C SER A 86 25.21 6.93 17.68
N GLY A 87 24.64 6.80 18.91
CA GLY A 87 24.98 7.63 20.05
C GLY A 87 24.33 9.02 20.09
N ASN A 88 23.58 9.40 19.07
CA ASN A 88 22.87 10.66 19.04
C ASN A 88 21.63 10.63 19.95
N GLU A 89 21.43 11.69 20.70
CA GLU A 89 20.21 11.85 21.49
C GLU A 89 18.98 12.00 20.59
N PHE A 90 17.88 11.38 20.99
CA PHE A 90 16.58 11.60 20.36
C PHE A 90 15.53 11.94 21.40
N VAL A 91 14.55 12.74 20.97
CA VAL A 91 13.33 13.03 21.73
C VAL A 91 12.16 12.96 20.76
N HIS A 92 11.11 12.28 21.19
CA HIS A 92 9.82 12.33 20.52
C HIS A 92 8.69 12.18 21.54
N TYR A 93 7.49 12.51 21.13
CA TYR A 93 6.27 12.36 21.93
C TYR A 93 5.37 11.31 21.31
N ILE A 94 4.67 10.55 22.15
CA ILE A 94 3.59 9.66 21.69
C ILE A 94 2.40 10.56 21.32
N SER A 95 2.02 10.53 20.05
CA SER A 95 0.93 11.34 19.50
C SER A 95 -0.37 10.51 19.36
N THR A 96 -1.25 10.89 18.46
CA THR A 96 -2.54 10.27 18.23
C THR A 96 -2.41 8.80 17.86
N LYS A 97 -3.46 8.03 18.19
CA LYS A 97 -3.57 6.61 17.79
C LYS A 97 -3.57 6.50 16.26
N VAL A 98 -2.92 5.47 15.75
CA VAL A 98 -2.96 5.14 14.33
C VAL A 98 -4.37 4.64 13.97
N ASP A 99 -4.93 5.18 12.89
CA ASP A 99 -6.14 4.67 12.26
C ASP A 99 -5.75 3.95 10.95
N SER A 100 -5.73 2.64 10.99
CA SER A 100 -5.41 1.78 9.84
C SER A 100 -6.65 1.22 9.14
N SER A 101 -7.84 1.73 9.46
CA SER A 101 -9.08 1.36 8.77
C SER A 101 -9.11 1.89 7.33
N GLY A 102 -9.87 1.24 6.46
CA GLY A 102 -9.99 1.68 5.08
C GLY A 102 -11.06 0.92 4.33
N ARG A 103 -11.08 1.11 3.00
CA ARG A 103 -11.97 0.39 2.10
C ARG A 103 -11.18 -0.11 0.88
N MET A 104 -11.55 -1.27 0.39
CA MET A 104 -11.12 -1.76 -0.91
C MET A 104 -11.78 -0.95 -2.02
N TYR A 105 -11.20 -0.98 -3.22
CA TYR A 105 -11.78 -0.32 -4.40
C TYR A 105 -13.18 -0.85 -4.77
N ILE A 106 -13.52 -2.08 -4.36
CA ILE A 106 -14.84 -2.69 -4.53
C ILE A 106 -15.81 -2.38 -3.39
N GLY A 107 -15.39 -1.58 -2.41
CA GLY A 107 -16.23 -1.05 -1.35
C GLY A 107 -16.17 -1.77 0.00
N GLU A 108 -15.54 -2.94 0.09
CA GLU A 108 -15.39 -3.69 1.34
C GLU A 108 -14.50 -2.95 2.34
N ALA A 109 -14.98 -2.84 3.57
CA ALA A 109 -14.25 -2.19 4.65
C ALA A 109 -13.29 -3.17 5.34
N PHE A 110 -12.23 -2.62 5.91
CA PHE A 110 -11.28 -3.36 6.75
C PHE A 110 -10.82 -2.48 7.91
N ASP A 111 -10.47 -3.13 9.02
CA ASP A 111 -9.78 -2.51 10.15
C ASP A 111 -8.39 -3.14 10.29
N GLY A 112 -7.41 -2.45 9.73
CA GLY A 112 -6.01 -2.83 9.77
C GLY A 112 -5.58 -3.93 8.80
N ILE A 113 -4.30 -4.27 8.90
CA ILE A 113 -3.60 -5.12 7.93
C ILE A 113 -4.14 -6.57 7.90
N ASN A 114 -4.63 -7.09 9.03
CA ASN A 114 -5.08 -8.48 9.07
C ASN A 114 -6.40 -8.68 8.32
N GLU A 115 -7.35 -7.76 8.45
CA GLU A 115 -8.59 -7.80 7.68
C GLU A 115 -8.33 -7.51 6.21
N PHE A 116 -7.48 -6.52 5.93
CA PHE A 116 -7.05 -6.23 4.56
C PHE A 116 -6.45 -7.46 3.86
N LYS A 117 -5.58 -8.23 4.55
CA LYS A 117 -5.04 -9.48 4.00
C LYS A 117 -6.13 -10.51 3.71
N LYS A 118 -7.13 -10.64 4.60
CA LYS A 118 -8.26 -11.56 4.36
C LYS A 118 -9.05 -11.18 3.11
N LEU A 119 -9.29 -9.87 2.91
CA LEU A 119 -9.97 -9.39 1.70
C LEU A 119 -9.15 -9.67 0.44
N LEU A 120 -7.85 -9.41 0.47
CA LEU A 120 -6.95 -9.74 -0.65
C LEU A 120 -6.99 -11.23 -1.00
N LEU A 121 -7.08 -12.11 0.00
CA LEU A 121 -7.09 -13.56 -0.20
C LEU A 121 -8.45 -14.11 -0.69
N GLN A 122 -9.49 -13.28 -0.77
CA GLN A 122 -10.76 -13.72 -1.37
C GLN A 122 -10.63 -13.94 -2.88
N ASP A 123 -9.72 -13.19 -3.53
CA ASP A 123 -9.40 -13.37 -4.94
C ASP A 123 -7.91 -13.69 -5.13
N LYS A 124 -7.52 -14.90 -4.71
CA LYS A 124 -6.14 -15.38 -4.79
C LYS A 124 -5.63 -15.47 -6.23
N GLU A 125 -6.53 -15.71 -7.19
CA GLU A 125 -6.16 -15.83 -8.59
C GLU A 125 -5.58 -14.52 -9.14
N VAL A 126 -6.12 -13.37 -8.74
CA VAL A 126 -5.58 -12.06 -9.15
C VAL A 126 -4.14 -11.89 -8.67
N ILE A 127 -3.86 -12.26 -7.40
CA ILE A 127 -2.50 -12.20 -6.85
C ILE A 127 -1.57 -13.18 -7.57
N ALA A 128 -2.03 -14.41 -7.79
CA ALA A 128 -1.27 -15.44 -8.50
C ALA A 128 -0.96 -15.02 -9.93
N ARG A 129 -1.94 -14.49 -10.64
CA ARG A 129 -1.78 -13.97 -12.01
C ARG A 129 -0.72 -12.89 -12.09
N ASN A 130 -0.75 -11.94 -11.16
CA ASN A 130 0.27 -10.90 -11.12
C ASN A 130 1.66 -11.46 -10.80
N LEU A 131 1.76 -12.44 -9.90
CA LEU A 131 3.03 -13.13 -9.62
C LEU A 131 3.57 -13.83 -10.86
N VAL A 132 2.72 -14.57 -11.61
CA VAL A 132 3.09 -15.23 -12.87
C VAL A 132 3.60 -14.18 -13.87
N HIS A 133 2.91 -13.05 -14.03
CA HIS A 133 3.35 -11.97 -14.92
C HIS A 133 4.75 -11.46 -14.51
N GLN A 134 4.97 -11.20 -13.22
CA GLN A 134 6.28 -10.71 -12.75
C GLN A 134 7.39 -11.74 -12.94
N LEU A 135 7.10 -13.03 -12.76
CA LEU A 135 8.06 -14.11 -13.00
C LEU A 135 8.40 -14.26 -14.49
N ILE A 136 7.42 -14.16 -15.39
CA ILE A 136 7.68 -14.16 -16.82
C ILE A 136 8.58 -12.99 -17.22
N VAL A 137 8.26 -11.76 -16.76
CA VAL A 137 9.08 -10.58 -17.03
C VAL A 137 10.49 -10.75 -16.47
N TYR A 138 10.63 -11.30 -15.26
CA TYR A 138 11.93 -11.57 -14.67
C TYR A 138 12.74 -12.60 -15.46
N ALA A 139 12.11 -13.67 -15.92
CA ALA A 139 12.77 -14.76 -16.63
C ALA A 139 13.14 -14.39 -18.07
N THR A 140 12.29 -13.61 -18.75
CA THR A 140 12.43 -13.30 -20.18
C THR A 140 13.06 -11.94 -20.47
N GLY A 141 13.01 -11.02 -19.48
CA GLY A 141 13.38 -9.61 -19.66
C GLY A 141 12.40 -8.82 -20.54
N ALA A 142 11.26 -9.41 -20.92
CA ALA A 142 10.25 -8.81 -21.79
C ALA A 142 8.90 -8.69 -21.08
N PRO A 143 8.09 -7.64 -21.36
CA PRO A 143 6.74 -7.54 -20.83
C PRO A 143 5.85 -8.65 -21.38
N VAL A 144 4.92 -9.13 -20.54
CA VAL A 144 3.89 -10.09 -20.97
C VAL A 144 3.02 -9.47 -22.06
N SER A 145 2.98 -10.12 -23.22
CA SER A 145 2.23 -9.69 -24.40
C SER A 145 0.83 -10.29 -24.44
N PHE A 146 0.06 -9.90 -25.44
CA PHE A 146 -1.26 -10.49 -25.67
C PHE A 146 -1.17 -12.00 -25.98
N SER A 147 -0.16 -12.41 -26.73
CA SER A 147 0.07 -13.82 -27.09
C SER A 147 0.38 -14.73 -25.89
N ASP A 148 0.88 -14.17 -24.79
CA ASP A 148 1.28 -14.94 -23.60
C ASP A 148 0.10 -15.23 -22.65
N ARG A 149 -1.09 -14.70 -22.94
CA ARG A 149 -2.26 -14.81 -22.05
C ARG A 149 -2.73 -16.24 -21.85
N ASP A 150 -2.66 -17.04 -22.90
CA ASP A 150 -3.07 -18.44 -22.84
C ASP A 150 -2.12 -19.24 -21.96
N GLU A 151 -0.81 -18.98 -22.04
CA GLU A 151 0.20 -19.60 -21.18
C GLU A 151 0.00 -19.20 -19.70
N VAL A 152 -0.21 -17.92 -19.44
CA VAL A 152 -0.53 -17.45 -18.07
C VAL A 152 -1.77 -18.18 -17.54
N THR A 153 -2.80 -18.32 -18.36
CA THR A 153 -4.04 -19.01 -17.95
C THR A 153 -3.80 -20.50 -17.72
N ALA A 154 -2.98 -21.16 -18.55
CA ALA A 154 -2.60 -22.55 -18.38
C ALA A 154 -1.86 -22.77 -17.05
N ILE A 155 -0.88 -21.93 -16.71
CA ILE A 155 -0.15 -21.97 -15.43
C ILE A 155 -1.11 -21.82 -14.25
N LEU A 156 -2.04 -20.87 -14.32
CA LEU A 156 -3.02 -20.67 -13.25
C LEU A 156 -3.96 -21.87 -13.09
N ASN A 157 -4.42 -22.46 -14.17
CA ASN A 157 -5.28 -23.66 -14.13
C ASN A 157 -4.54 -24.86 -13.53
N GLN A 158 -3.27 -25.06 -13.87
CA GLN A 158 -2.45 -26.15 -13.32
C GLN A 158 -2.20 -25.96 -11.80
N THR A 159 -1.99 -24.72 -11.38
CA THR A 159 -1.65 -24.43 -9.98
C THR A 159 -2.86 -24.21 -9.06
N LYS A 160 -4.06 -24.17 -9.62
CA LYS A 160 -5.31 -24.00 -8.88
C LYS A 160 -5.53 -25.06 -7.80
N SER A 161 -5.23 -26.32 -8.09
CA SER A 161 -5.38 -27.43 -7.15
C SER A 161 -4.42 -27.36 -5.95
N SER A 162 -3.30 -26.67 -6.11
CA SER A 162 -2.32 -26.38 -5.04
C SER A 162 -2.54 -25.00 -4.38
N ASP A 163 -3.73 -24.43 -4.54
CA ASP A 163 -4.11 -23.11 -4.01
C ASP A 163 -3.13 -22.00 -4.43
N TYR A 164 -2.65 -22.09 -5.67
CA TYR A 164 -1.65 -21.15 -6.24
C TYR A 164 -0.36 -21.06 -5.43
N GLY A 165 0.08 -22.18 -4.86
CA GLY A 165 1.31 -22.21 -4.07
C GLY A 165 2.51 -21.71 -4.89
N VAL A 166 3.33 -20.80 -4.32
CA VAL A 166 4.46 -20.18 -5.01
C VAL A 166 5.41 -21.21 -5.61
N ARG A 167 5.67 -22.35 -4.90
CA ARG A 167 6.51 -23.44 -5.42
C ARG A 167 5.90 -24.19 -6.61
N SER A 168 4.58 -24.12 -6.77
CA SER A 168 3.89 -24.75 -7.91
C SER A 168 3.84 -23.83 -9.11
N ILE A 169 4.00 -22.52 -8.90
CA ILE A 169 4.03 -21.49 -9.96
C ILE A 169 5.44 -21.40 -10.58
N ILE A 170 6.49 -21.61 -9.80
CA ILE A 170 7.90 -21.58 -10.24
C ILE A 170 8.28 -22.93 -10.86
#